data_440a7301ad23a646f88e6ebae4357101
#
_entry.id   440a7301ad23a646f88e6ebae4357101
#
_cell.length_a   1.000
_cell.length_b   1.000
_cell.length_c   1.000
_cell.angle_alpha   90.00
_cell.angle_beta   90.00
_cell.angle_gamma   90.00
#
_symmetry.space_group_name_H-M   'P 1'
#
loop_
_entity.id
_entity.type
_entity.pdbx_description
1 polymer ?
#
loop_
_entity_poly.entity_id
_entity_poly.type
_entity_poly.pdbx_seq_one_letter_code
_entity_poly.pdbx_strand_id
1 'polypeptide(L)'
;MKFEASSAVLLLIDMQQGFCGAQGSSGRRGRDVSVLKPSVESAARLLPVCRAAKIPVIYTRMAFAPDYADGGLLTAELRPGLKKNNDLRADMPDADIMPEIAPLPGDLIINKQRYSAVLRTELEPWLRARGRDCVIVGGVTTGMCVESTVRDLGQRDFKVFVVPEACGDFNADNQKRSLDVFALAFGRVVPEQKMIAAVKTGAADFAIDPRFDW
;
A
#
# COMPACT_ATOMS: atom_id res chain seq x y z
N MET A 1 2.12 -7.16 -19.51
CA MET A 1 1.12 -6.17 -19.02
C MET A 1 1.68 -4.78 -19.25
N LYS A 2 0.99 -3.99 -20.04
CA LYS A 2 1.44 -2.66 -20.45
C LYS A 2 1.23 -1.65 -19.32
N PHE A 3 2.30 -0.95 -18.94
CA PHE A 3 2.30 0.19 -18.03
C PHE A 3 2.27 1.49 -18.86
N GLU A 4 1.45 2.44 -18.44
CA GLU A 4 1.39 3.79 -19.01
C GLU A 4 1.33 4.82 -17.87
N ALA A 5 2.31 5.72 -17.82
CA ALA A 5 2.39 6.75 -16.78
C ALA A 5 1.19 7.72 -16.80
N SER A 6 0.62 7.94 -18.00
CA SER A 6 -0.55 8.83 -18.19
C SER A 6 -1.82 8.34 -17.48
N SER A 7 -1.97 7.01 -17.29
CA SER A 7 -3.08 6.39 -16.55
C SER A 7 -2.67 5.84 -15.18
N ALA A 8 -1.42 6.09 -14.76
CA ALA A 8 -0.89 5.54 -13.51
C ALA A 8 -1.23 6.37 -12.28
N VAL A 9 -1.25 5.71 -11.11
CA VAL A 9 -1.19 6.29 -9.77
C VAL A 9 -0.13 5.54 -8.95
N LEU A 10 0.46 6.22 -7.97
CA LEU A 10 1.25 5.60 -6.91
C LEU A 10 0.36 5.45 -5.67
N LEU A 11 0.11 4.22 -5.24
CA LEU A 11 -0.67 3.88 -4.05
C LEU A 11 0.27 3.38 -2.95
N LEU A 12 0.39 4.17 -1.87
CA LEU A 12 1.18 3.83 -0.69
C LEU A 12 0.24 3.40 0.45
N ILE A 13 0.30 2.12 0.81
CA ILE A 13 -0.65 1.48 1.71
C ILE A 13 -0.10 1.44 3.13
N ASP A 14 -0.76 2.15 4.04
CA ASP A 14 -0.62 2.06 5.50
C ASP A 14 0.82 2.22 6.04
N MET A 15 1.67 2.97 5.37
CA MET A 15 3.01 3.31 5.87
C MET A 15 2.91 4.40 6.94
N GLN A 16 2.34 4.01 8.09
CA GLN A 16 1.98 4.86 9.23
C GLN A 16 2.93 4.67 10.40
N GLN A 17 2.98 5.66 11.29
CA GLN A 17 3.70 5.58 12.56
C GLN A 17 3.28 4.34 13.38
N GLY A 18 1.99 4.00 13.38
CA GLY A 18 1.46 2.84 14.10
C GLY A 18 2.07 1.50 13.65
N PHE A 19 2.46 1.37 12.38
CA PHE A 19 3.07 0.17 11.84
C PHE A 19 4.59 0.26 11.77
N CYS A 20 5.13 1.37 11.26
CA CYS A 20 6.54 1.54 10.88
C CYS A 20 7.36 2.29 11.94
N GLY A 21 6.72 3.07 12.79
CA GLY A 21 7.39 3.88 13.81
C GLY A 21 7.74 3.08 15.06
N ALA A 22 8.93 3.30 15.61
CA ALA A 22 9.36 2.63 16.84
C ALA A 22 8.46 2.95 18.05
N GLN A 23 7.89 4.16 18.08
CA GLN A 23 6.94 4.60 19.12
C GLN A 23 5.48 4.32 18.75
N GLY A 24 5.23 3.78 17.56
CA GLY A 24 3.90 3.36 17.11
C GLY A 24 3.41 2.09 17.80
N SER A 25 2.15 1.73 17.58
CA SER A 25 1.52 0.58 18.25
C SER A 25 2.26 -0.74 18.04
N SER A 26 2.84 -0.97 16.86
CA SER A 26 3.64 -2.17 16.59
C SER A 26 4.92 -2.21 17.42
N GLY A 27 5.68 -1.10 17.47
CA GLY A 27 6.91 -1.00 18.24
C GLY A 27 6.65 -1.11 19.75
N ARG A 28 5.62 -0.41 20.26
CA ARG A 28 5.21 -0.50 21.67
C ARG A 28 4.83 -1.93 22.09
N ARG A 29 4.43 -2.78 21.16
CA ARG A 29 4.13 -4.21 21.39
C ARG A 29 5.33 -5.13 21.18
N GLY A 30 6.53 -4.57 21.08
CA GLY A 30 7.78 -5.34 20.96
C GLY A 30 8.02 -5.93 19.57
N ARG A 31 7.31 -5.49 18.53
CA ARG A 31 7.65 -5.89 17.16
C ARG A 31 8.89 -5.15 16.69
N ASP A 32 9.76 -5.84 16.01
CA ASP A 32 10.88 -5.21 15.31
C ASP A 32 10.38 -4.48 14.07
N VAL A 33 10.08 -3.19 14.22
CA VAL A 33 9.63 -2.34 13.11
C VAL A 33 10.76 -1.98 12.14
N SER A 34 12.02 -2.24 12.48
CA SER A 34 13.17 -1.96 11.61
C SER A 34 13.12 -2.77 10.32
N VAL A 35 12.48 -3.94 10.34
CA VAL A 35 12.27 -4.78 9.16
C VAL A 35 11.39 -4.12 8.09
N LEU A 36 10.58 -3.12 8.46
CA LEU A 36 9.73 -2.36 7.54
C LEU A 36 10.42 -1.11 6.98
N LYS A 37 11.55 -0.67 7.58
CA LYS A 37 12.25 0.54 7.17
C LYS A 37 12.67 0.53 5.70
N PRO A 38 13.23 -0.57 5.13
CA PRO A 38 13.58 -0.60 3.72
C PRO A 38 12.41 -0.29 2.78
N SER A 39 11.18 -0.70 3.14
CA SER A 39 10.00 -0.43 2.30
C SER A 39 9.61 1.05 2.31
N VAL A 40 9.74 1.72 3.44
CA VAL A 40 9.52 3.18 3.55
C VAL A 40 10.59 3.93 2.74
N GLU A 41 11.86 3.52 2.82
CA GLU A 41 12.95 4.11 2.06
C GLU A 41 12.77 3.93 0.53
N SER A 42 12.28 2.76 0.10
CA SER A 42 11.95 2.52 -1.32
C SER A 42 10.79 3.42 -1.78
N ALA A 43 9.73 3.54 -0.98
CA ALA A 43 8.64 4.46 -1.26
C ALA A 43 9.13 5.91 -1.37
N ALA A 44 10.06 6.34 -0.49
CA ALA A 44 10.67 7.66 -0.52
C ALA A 44 11.50 7.92 -1.80
N ARG A 45 12.08 6.87 -2.41
CA ARG A 45 12.76 6.98 -3.71
C ARG A 45 11.78 7.02 -4.89
N LEU A 46 10.66 6.31 -4.82
CA LEU A 46 9.62 6.30 -5.86
C LEU A 46 8.86 7.63 -5.95
N LEU A 47 8.56 8.25 -4.81
CA LEU A 47 7.76 9.48 -4.71
C LEU A 47 8.24 10.60 -5.64
N PRO A 48 9.49 11.08 -5.59
CA PRO A 48 9.93 12.19 -6.44
C PRO A 48 9.89 11.85 -7.92
N VAL A 49 10.11 10.59 -8.29
CA VAL A 49 10.05 10.12 -9.68
C VAL A 49 8.61 10.14 -10.20
N CYS A 50 7.66 9.63 -9.42
CA CYS A 50 6.24 9.65 -9.77
C CYS A 50 5.71 11.10 -9.85
N ARG A 51 6.09 11.94 -8.91
CA ARG A 51 5.70 13.37 -8.90
C ARG A 51 6.24 14.12 -10.11
N ALA A 52 7.51 13.91 -10.47
CA ALA A 52 8.11 14.51 -11.67
C ALA A 52 7.37 14.09 -12.95
N ALA A 53 6.87 12.86 -13.00
CA ALA A 53 6.04 12.35 -14.09
C ALA A 53 4.55 12.74 -13.97
N LYS A 54 4.18 13.59 -12.99
CA LYS A 54 2.79 14.01 -12.73
C LYS A 54 1.83 12.83 -12.44
N ILE A 55 2.36 11.74 -11.92
CA ILE A 55 1.57 10.60 -11.45
C ILE A 55 1.00 10.98 -10.08
N PRO A 56 -0.34 10.96 -9.91
CA PRO A 56 -0.97 11.22 -8.62
C PRO A 56 -0.51 10.23 -7.55
N VAL A 57 -0.38 10.73 -6.33
CA VAL A 57 -0.04 9.91 -5.17
C VAL A 57 -1.28 9.76 -4.28
N ILE A 58 -1.56 8.52 -3.89
CA ILE A 58 -2.65 8.16 -3.00
C ILE A 58 -2.04 7.44 -1.80
N TYR A 59 -2.39 7.88 -0.61
CA TYR A 59 -2.04 7.22 0.64
C TYR A 59 -3.26 6.58 1.26
N THR A 60 -3.09 5.42 1.85
CA THR A 60 -4.10 4.89 2.76
C THR A 60 -3.60 4.90 4.20
N ARG A 61 -4.54 5.05 5.11
CA ARG A 61 -4.32 4.91 6.55
C ARG A 61 -5.36 3.96 7.11
N MET A 62 -4.93 2.92 7.82
CA MET A 62 -5.84 2.22 8.71
C MET A 62 -6.10 3.13 9.90
N ALA A 63 -7.30 3.69 9.98
CA ALA A 63 -7.63 4.71 10.95
C ALA A 63 -9.08 4.55 11.43
N PHE A 64 -9.26 4.41 12.73
CA PHE A 64 -10.56 4.20 13.36
C PHE A 64 -11.06 5.47 14.04
N ALA A 65 -12.38 5.63 14.11
CA ALA A 65 -13.01 6.66 14.94
C ALA A 65 -12.53 6.56 16.41
N PRO A 66 -12.52 7.67 17.17
CA PRO A 66 -12.04 7.66 18.55
C PRO A 66 -12.71 6.64 19.48
N ASP A 67 -13.97 6.30 19.21
CA ASP A 67 -14.76 5.28 19.95
C ASP A 67 -14.74 3.90 19.29
N TYR A 68 -14.10 3.75 18.12
CA TYR A 68 -14.09 2.55 17.30
C TYR A 68 -15.46 2.09 16.78
N ALA A 69 -16.45 2.99 16.68
CA ALA A 69 -17.78 2.65 16.15
C ALA A 69 -17.75 2.11 14.71
N ASP A 70 -16.75 2.51 13.92
CA ASP A 70 -16.49 2.06 12.53
C ASP A 70 -15.67 0.77 12.43
N GLY A 71 -15.14 0.27 13.56
CA GLY A 71 -14.27 -0.91 13.61
C GLY A 71 -14.97 -2.23 13.30
N GLY A 72 -16.27 -2.35 13.66
CA GLY A 72 -17.08 -3.55 13.46
C GLY A 72 -16.42 -4.81 14.01
N LEU A 73 -16.60 -5.94 13.32
CA LEU A 73 -16.08 -7.25 13.73
C LEU A 73 -14.54 -7.24 13.95
N LEU A 74 -13.81 -6.42 13.16
CA LEU A 74 -12.35 -6.35 13.28
C LEU A 74 -11.92 -5.94 14.69
N THR A 75 -12.52 -4.90 15.25
CA THR A 75 -12.16 -4.39 16.57
C THR A 75 -12.97 -5.02 17.71
N ALA A 76 -14.13 -5.60 17.40
CA ALA A 76 -14.97 -6.27 18.40
C ALA A 76 -14.44 -7.67 18.77
N GLU A 77 -14.04 -8.47 17.76
CA GLU A 77 -13.73 -9.88 17.96
C GLU A 77 -12.38 -10.32 17.40
N LEU A 78 -12.04 -9.94 16.15
CA LEU A 78 -10.84 -10.44 15.48
C LEU A 78 -9.56 -9.84 16.06
N ARG A 79 -9.56 -8.56 16.36
CA ARG A 79 -8.41 -7.80 16.86
C ARG A 79 -8.86 -6.82 17.98
N PRO A 80 -9.46 -7.30 19.08
CA PRO A 80 -10.00 -6.43 20.14
C PRO A 80 -8.91 -5.60 20.84
N GLY A 81 -7.65 -6.02 20.72
CA GLY A 81 -6.51 -5.27 21.18
C GLY A 81 -6.36 -3.89 20.53
N LEU A 82 -6.86 -3.69 19.31
CA LEU A 82 -6.83 -2.38 18.66
C LEU A 82 -7.60 -1.35 19.51
N LYS A 83 -8.84 -1.66 19.87
CA LYS A 83 -9.67 -0.79 20.72
C LYS A 83 -9.14 -0.71 22.15
N LYS A 84 -8.74 -1.84 22.73
CA LYS A 84 -8.23 -1.88 24.11
C LYS A 84 -7.01 -0.98 24.35
N ASN A 85 -6.15 -0.85 23.33
CA ASN A 85 -4.89 -0.10 23.45
C ASN A 85 -4.92 1.26 22.75
N ASN A 86 -6.07 1.69 22.25
CA ASN A 86 -6.22 2.91 21.45
C ASN A 86 -5.33 2.97 20.23
N ASP A 87 -5.09 1.81 19.56
CA ASP A 87 -4.23 1.75 18.38
C ASP A 87 -4.94 2.26 17.14
N LEU A 88 -4.19 2.93 16.27
CA LEU A 88 -4.64 3.39 14.96
C LEU A 88 -5.91 4.25 15.01
N ARG A 89 -6.13 5.01 16.08
CA ARG A 89 -7.17 6.04 16.12
C ARG A 89 -6.82 7.17 15.17
N ALA A 90 -7.81 7.67 14.45
CA ALA A 90 -7.62 8.73 13.45
C ALA A 90 -7.09 10.05 14.04
N ASP A 91 -7.35 10.30 15.32
CA ASP A 91 -6.95 11.50 16.08
C ASP A 91 -5.62 11.31 16.86
N MET A 92 -4.89 10.22 16.63
CA MET A 92 -3.66 9.90 17.34
C MET A 92 -2.48 9.76 16.37
N PRO A 93 -1.23 9.99 16.84
CA PRO A 93 -0.02 9.89 15.99
C PRO A 93 0.16 8.54 15.30
N ASP A 94 -0.40 7.45 15.81
CA ASP A 94 -0.40 6.14 15.15
C ASP A 94 -0.97 6.17 13.73
N ALA A 95 -1.92 7.07 13.47
CA ALA A 95 -2.54 7.23 12.15
C ALA A 95 -1.69 8.09 11.19
N ASP A 96 -0.68 8.80 11.68
CA ASP A 96 0.14 9.66 10.84
C ASP A 96 1.01 8.84 9.89
N ILE A 97 1.16 9.33 8.66
CA ILE A 97 2.05 8.76 7.66
C ILE A 97 3.50 9.03 8.06
N MET A 98 4.39 8.09 7.74
CA MET A 98 5.82 8.22 8.04
C MET A 98 6.38 9.52 7.43
N PRO A 99 7.19 10.29 8.17
CA PRO A 99 7.66 11.61 7.74
C PRO A 99 8.54 11.55 6.48
N GLU A 100 9.24 10.44 6.24
CA GLU A 100 10.08 10.23 5.05
C GLU A 100 9.28 10.25 3.74
N ILE A 101 7.98 9.99 3.83
CA ILE A 101 7.05 9.93 2.70
C ILE A 101 5.83 10.84 2.92
N ALA A 102 6.01 11.93 3.67
CA ALA A 102 4.92 12.84 4.02
C ALA A 102 4.10 13.28 2.79
N PRO A 103 2.77 13.27 2.89
CA PRO A 103 1.91 13.78 1.83
C PRO A 103 2.14 15.26 1.55
N LEU A 104 1.96 15.65 0.30
CA LEU A 104 1.94 17.06 -0.10
C LEU A 104 0.51 17.55 -0.33
N PRO A 105 0.27 18.88 -0.32
CA PRO A 105 -1.02 19.42 -0.71
C PRO A 105 -1.45 18.92 -2.10
N GLY A 106 -2.65 18.34 -2.17
CA GLY A 106 -3.18 17.76 -3.40
C GLY A 106 -3.06 16.24 -3.49
N ASP A 107 -2.28 15.58 -2.63
CA ASP A 107 -2.29 14.12 -2.51
C ASP A 107 -3.59 13.64 -1.85
N LEU A 108 -4.10 12.49 -2.29
CA LEU A 108 -5.29 11.89 -1.71
C LEU A 108 -4.90 11.01 -0.51
N ILE A 109 -5.56 11.24 0.62
CA ILE A 109 -5.39 10.41 1.83
C ILE A 109 -6.72 9.73 2.13
N ILE A 110 -6.73 8.40 2.11
CA ILE A 110 -7.91 7.57 2.34
C ILE A 110 -7.81 6.90 3.71
N ASN A 111 -8.76 7.17 4.59
CA ASN A 111 -8.91 6.40 5.83
C ASN A 111 -9.73 5.16 5.56
N LYS A 112 -9.23 4.01 6.01
CA LYS A 112 -9.93 2.73 5.88
C LYS A 112 -9.97 1.97 7.20
N GLN A 113 -11.01 1.16 7.40
CA GLN A 113 -11.23 0.35 8.60
C GLN A 113 -11.14 -1.15 8.30
N ARG A 114 -10.75 -1.51 7.07
CA ARG A 114 -10.54 -2.90 6.65
C ARG A 114 -9.20 -3.01 5.92
N TYR A 115 -8.75 -4.24 5.68
CA TYR A 115 -7.43 -4.48 5.09
C TYR A 115 -7.34 -3.95 3.67
N SER A 116 -8.32 -4.25 2.81
CA SER A 116 -8.35 -3.71 1.45
C SER A 116 -8.62 -2.21 1.42
N ALA A 117 -7.84 -1.49 0.63
CA ALA A 117 -8.04 -0.08 0.36
C ALA A 117 -9.24 0.20 -0.57
N VAL A 118 -9.78 -0.84 -1.21
CA VAL A 118 -10.96 -0.74 -2.10
C VAL A 118 -12.26 -0.84 -1.32
N LEU A 119 -12.25 -1.64 -0.22
CA LEU A 119 -13.46 -1.97 0.50
C LEU A 119 -14.02 -0.79 1.29
N ARG A 120 -15.19 -0.29 0.89
CA ARG A 120 -15.92 0.83 1.54
C ARG A 120 -15.10 2.12 1.60
N THR A 121 -14.36 2.41 0.53
CA THR A 121 -13.61 3.65 0.36
C THR A 121 -13.91 4.29 -0.99
N GLU A 122 -13.42 5.51 -1.18
CA GLU A 122 -13.50 6.22 -2.45
C GLU A 122 -12.42 5.82 -3.47
N LEU A 123 -11.53 4.87 -3.17
CA LEU A 123 -10.38 4.54 -4.04
C LEU A 123 -10.82 4.15 -5.46
N GLU A 124 -11.66 3.13 -5.60
CA GLU A 124 -12.09 2.67 -6.92
C GLU A 124 -12.90 3.75 -7.68
N PRO A 125 -13.92 4.39 -7.10
CA PRO A 125 -14.61 5.50 -7.75
C PRO A 125 -13.66 6.63 -8.18
N TRP A 126 -12.69 6.98 -7.35
CA TRP A 126 -11.71 8.02 -7.66
C TRP A 126 -10.82 7.65 -8.85
N LEU A 127 -10.33 6.40 -8.90
CA LEU A 127 -9.51 5.87 -10.00
C LEU A 127 -10.30 5.88 -11.32
N ARG A 128 -11.51 5.33 -11.32
CA ARG A 128 -12.34 5.23 -12.52
C ARG A 128 -12.77 6.60 -13.05
N ALA A 129 -13.17 7.52 -12.19
CA ALA A 129 -13.57 8.87 -12.59
C ALA A 129 -12.44 9.66 -13.27
N ARG A 130 -11.18 9.25 -13.09
CA ARG A 130 -9.99 9.90 -13.66
C ARG A 130 -9.27 9.08 -14.72
N GLY A 131 -9.87 7.97 -15.16
CA GLY A 131 -9.29 7.08 -16.16
C GLY A 131 -7.94 6.48 -15.69
N ARG A 132 -7.80 6.22 -14.39
CA ARG A 132 -6.58 5.65 -13.81
C ARG A 132 -6.74 4.13 -13.71
N ASP A 133 -6.10 3.39 -14.62
CA ASP A 133 -6.16 1.93 -14.68
C ASP A 133 -4.84 1.25 -14.29
N CYS A 134 -3.74 1.99 -14.22
CA CYS A 134 -2.44 1.49 -13.78
C CYS A 134 -2.18 1.89 -12.32
N VAL A 135 -1.94 0.93 -11.44
CA VAL A 135 -1.70 1.19 -10.02
C VAL A 135 -0.34 0.65 -9.60
N ILE A 136 0.61 1.54 -9.30
CA ILE A 136 1.90 1.21 -8.70
C ILE A 136 1.66 1.06 -7.19
N VAL A 137 2.00 -0.07 -6.61
CA VAL A 137 1.69 -0.40 -5.22
C VAL A 137 2.97 -0.59 -4.40
N GLY A 138 3.05 0.14 -3.28
CA GLY A 138 3.92 -0.12 -2.15
C GLY A 138 3.13 -0.07 -0.85
N GLY A 139 3.65 -0.61 0.24
CA GLY A 139 2.93 -0.55 1.52
C GLY A 139 3.26 -1.64 2.53
N VAL A 140 2.58 -1.60 3.65
CA VAL A 140 2.68 -2.54 4.76
C VAL A 140 1.29 -2.94 5.29
N THR A 141 1.08 -4.18 5.82
CA THR A 141 2.00 -5.30 5.65
C THR A 141 1.65 -6.05 4.39
N THR A 142 2.68 -6.63 3.75
CA THR A 142 2.52 -7.28 2.44
C THR A 142 1.46 -8.37 2.47
N GLY A 143 1.46 -9.24 3.48
CA GLY A 143 0.52 -10.35 3.61
C GLY A 143 -0.87 -9.98 4.14
N MET A 144 -1.19 -8.69 4.33
CA MET A 144 -2.49 -8.24 4.83
C MET A 144 -3.08 -7.10 4.00
N CYS A 145 -2.74 -5.84 4.31
CA CYS A 145 -3.35 -4.69 3.66
C CYS A 145 -2.95 -4.58 2.18
N VAL A 146 -1.68 -4.84 1.86
CA VAL A 146 -1.21 -4.86 0.48
C VAL A 146 -1.88 -6.00 -0.27
N GLU A 147 -1.84 -7.24 0.26
CA GLU A 147 -2.43 -8.41 -0.40
C GLU A 147 -3.92 -8.23 -0.65
N SER A 148 -4.68 -7.83 0.37
CA SER A 148 -6.12 -7.60 0.21
C SER A 148 -6.42 -6.56 -0.87
N THR A 149 -5.64 -5.48 -0.93
CA THR A 149 -5.83 -4.41 -1.91
C THR A 149 -5.44 -4.86 -3.33
N VAL A 150 -4.29 -5.54 -3.49
CA VAL A 150 -3.82 -6.04 -4.78
C VAL A 150 -4.82 -7.03 -5.38
N ARG A 151 -5.33 -7.97 -4.57
CA ARG A 151 -6.36 -8.92 -4.99
C ARG A 151 -7.64 -8.22 -5.44
N ASP A 152 -8.10 -7.24 -4.66
CA ASP A 152 -9.32 -6.49 -4.99
C ASP A 152 -9.16 -5.68 -6.27
N LEU A 153 -8.02 -5.00 -6.45
CA LEU A 153 -7.74 -4.23 -7.66
C LEU A 153 -7.62 -5.13 -8.90
N GLY A 154 -6.86 -6.23 -8.81
CA GLY A 154 -6.67 -7.15 -9.94
C GLY A 154 -7.99 -7.79 -10.39
N GLN A 155 -8.89 -8.15 -9.45
CA GLN A 155 -10.21 -8.70 -9.75
C GLN A 155 -11.21 -7.67 -10.31
N ARG A 156 -10.84 -6.39 -10.31
CA ARG A 156 -11.61 -5.27 -10.87
C ARG A 156 -10.98 -4.69 -12.13
N ASP A 157 -10.10 -5.48 -12.77
CA ASP A 157 -9.45 -5.14 -14.05
C ASP A 157 -8.50 -3.92 -13.98
N PHE A 158 -7.97 -3.59 -12.80
CA PHE A 158 -6.85 -2.66 -12.70
C PHE A 158 -5.53 -3.38 -13.01
N LYS A 159 -4.64 -2.69 -13.74
CA LYS A 159 -3.28 -3.14 -13.99
C LYS A 159 -2.42 -2.83 -12.75
N VAL A 160 -2.16 -3.82 -11.95
CA VAL A 160 -1.43 -3.66 -10.69
C VAL A 160 0.05 -3.98 -10.88
N PHE A 161 0.91 -3.04 -10.47
CA PHE A 161 2.37 -3.17 -10.49
C PHE A 161 2.90 -3.04 -9.06
N VAL A 162 3.22 -4.17 -8.46
CA VAL A 162 3.73 -4.21 -7.08
C VAL A 162 5.24 -4.04 -7.09
N VAL A 163 5.75 -3.07 -6.33
CA VAL A 163 7.18 -2.86 -6.15
C VAL A 163 7.62 -3.60 -4.88
N PRO A 164 8.32 -4.74 -5.01
CA PRO A 164 8.59 -5.62 -3.86
C PRO A 164 9.46 -4.93 -2.79
N GLU A 165 10.40 -4.06 -3.19
CA GLU A 165 11.24 -3.29 -2.27
C GLU A 165 10.45 -2.23 -1.51
N ALA A 166 9.35 -1.72 -2.10
CA ALA A 166 8.43 -0.79 -1.43
C ALA A 166 7.34 -1.51 -0.62
N CYS A 167 7.36 -2.83 -0.53
CA CYS A 167 6.46 -3.62 0.30
C CYS A 167 7.23 -4.22 1.48
N GLY A 168 6.62 -4.21 2.68
CA GLY A 168 7.23 -4.75 3.88
C GLY A 168 6.29 -5.64 4.68
N ASP A 169 6.83 -6.67 5.31
CA ASP A 169 6.11 -7.52 6.25
C ASP A 169 6.99 -7.87 7.45
N PHE A 170 6.36 -8.15 8.60
CA PHE A 170 7.07 -8.63 9.79
C PHE A 170 7.53 -10.08 9.67
N ASN A 171 7.04 -10.81 8.68
CA ASN A 171 7.38 -12.19 8.41
C ASN A 171 7.82 -12.34 6.94
N ALA A 172 9.08 -12.76 6.74
CA ALA A 172 9.68 -12.90 5.41
C ALA A 172 8.97 -13.95 4.54
N ASP A 173 8.45 -15.03 5.14
CA ASP A 173 7.73 -16.08 4.40
C ASP A 173 6.37 -15.55 3.91
N ASN A 174 5.67 -14.76 4.72
CA ASN A 174 4.45 -14.07 4.30
C ASN A 174 4.73 -13.11 3.15
N GLN A 175 5.79 -12.29 3.28
CA GLN A 175 6.26 -11.40 2.23
C GLN A 175 6.44 -12.16 0.90
N LYS A 176 7.28 -13.18 0.93
CA LYS A 176 7.60 -13.97 -0.27
C LYS A 176 6.36 -14.61 -0.88
N ARG A 177 5.55 -15.29 -0.06
CA ARG A 177 4.33 -15.97 -0.53
C ARG A 177 3.34 -14.99 -1.18
N SER A 178 3.11 -13.82 -0.58
CA SER A 178 2.20 -12.83 -1.14
C SER A 178 2.72 -12.29 -2.47
N LEU A 179 4.01 -11.99 -2.59
CA LEU A 179 4.61 -11.54 -3.85
C LEU A 179 4.49 -12.59 -4.96
N ASP A 180 4.71 -13.87 -4.64
CA ASP A 180 4.53 -14.97 -5.61
C ASP A 180 3.06 -15.07 -6.07
N VAL A 181 2.10 -14.93 -5.16
CA VAL A 181 0.67 -14.92 -5.50
C VAL A 181 0.28 -13.71 -6.36
N PHE A 182 0.87 -12.53 -6.11
CA PHE A 182 0.62 -11.35 -6.95
C PHE A 182 1.12 -11.58 -8.37
N ALA A 183 2.36 -12.09 -8.52
CA ALA A 183 2.95 -12.39 -9.82
C ALA A 183 2.15 -13.44 -10.61
N LEU A 184 1.61 -14.43 -9.89
CA LEU A 184 0.80 -15.51 -10.45
C LEU A 184 -0.51 -15.01 -11.05
N ALA A 185 -1.29 -14.17 -10.31
CA ALA A 185 -2.71 -14.01 -10.63
C ALA A 185 -3.28 -12.59 -10.55
N PHE A 186 -2.62 -11.61 -9.91
CA PHE A 186 -3.26 -10.34 -9.61
C PHE A 186 -2.54 -9.10 -10.16
N GLY A 187 -1.31 -9.24 -10.66
CA GLY A 187 -0.55 -8.12 -11.18
C GLY A 187 0.82 -8.49 -11.72
N ARG A 188 1.73 -7.54 -11.72
CA ARG A 188 3.14 -7.77 -11.99
C ARG A 188 3.96 -7.33 -10.79
N VAL A 189 4.89 -8.16 -10.35
CA VAL A 189 5.90 -7.79 -9.35
C VAL A 189 7.09 -7.23 -10.10
N VAL A 190 7.32 -5.94 -9.94
CA VAL A 190 8.30 -5.19 -10.73
C VAL A 190 9.36 -4.60 -9.81
N PRO A 191 10.63 -4.98 -9.94
CA PRO A 191 11.71 -4.39 -9.15
C PRO A 191 11.74 -2.87 -9.23
N GLU A 192 12.08 -2.19 -8.12
CA GLU A 192 12.08 -0.74 -7.97
C GLU A 192 12.76 -0.03 -9.14
N GLN A 193 13.97 -0.47 -9.51
CA GLN A 193 14.74 0.16 -10.59
C GLN A 193 14.05 0.08 -11.94
N LYS A 194 13.38 -1.05 -12.22
CA LYS A 194 12.60 -1.21 -13.46
C LYS A 194 11.36 -0.34 -13.45
N MET A 195 10.70 -0.20 -12.28
CA MET A 195 9.53 0.67 -12.15
C MET A 195 9.92 2.15 -12.32
N ILE A 196 11.01 2.57 -11.70
CA ILE A 196 11.56 3.93 -11.86
C ILE A 196 11.89 4.22 -13.33
N ALA A 197 12.52 3.27 -14.05
CA ALA A 197 12.82 3.42 -15.46
C ALA A 197 11.53 3.57 -16.29
N ALA A 198 10.53 2.72 -16.04
CA ALA A 198 9.23 2.77 -16.72
C ALA A 198 8.50 4.10 -16.49
N VAL A 199 8.52 4.63 -15.27
CA VAL A 199 7.94 5.94 -14.96
C VAL A 199 8.65 7.05 -15.72
N LYS A 200 9.98 7.03 -15.78
CA LYS A 200 10.78 8.04 -16.48
C LYS A 200 10.58 8.01 -18.00
N THR A 201 10.41 6.83 -18.60
CA THR A 201 10.15 6.67 -20.04
C THR A 201 8.70 6.92 -20.41
N GLY A 202 7.79 6.89 -19.44
CA GLY A 202 6.35 7.08 -19.63
C GLY A 202 5.57 5.81 -19.98
N ALA A 203 6.24 4.74 -20.41
CA ALA A 203 5.60 3.44 -20.72
C ALA A 203 6.60 2.30 -20.60
N ALA A 204 6.08 1.08 -20.37
CA ALA A 204 6.83 -0.17 -20.39
C ALA A 204 5.88 -1.35 -20.63
N ASP A 205 6.43 -2.48 -21.10
CA ASP A 205 5.70 -3.75 -21.10
C ASP A 205 6.39 -4.74 -20.17
N PHE A 206 5.65 -5.21 -19.17
CA PHE A 206 6.13 -6.18 -18.20
C PHE A 206 5.57 -7.56 -18.52
N ALA A 207 6.43 -8.48 -18.92
CA ALA A 207 6.07 -9.87 -19.22
C ALA A 207 5.47 -10.58 -17.99
N ILE A 208 4.78 -11.68 -18.25
CA ILE A 208 4.42 -12.65 -17.21
C ILE A 208 5.71 -13.20 -16.59
N ASP A 209 5.70 -13.46 -15.31
CA ASP A 209 6.79 -14.17 -14.65
C ASP A 209 6.88 -15.60 -15.25
N PRO A 210 8.02 -16.01 -15.82
CA PRO A 210 8.13 -17.31 -16.48
C PRO A 210 7.79 -18.51 -15.58
N ARG A 211 7.85 -18.34 -14.26
CA ARG A 211 7.43 -19.37 -13.30
C ARG A 211 5.93 -19.68 -13.36
N PHE A 212 5.13 -18.77 -13.93
CA PHE A 212 3.68 -18.81 -13.93
C PHE A 212 3.06 -18.69 -15.33
N ASP A 213 3.88 -18.80 -16.38
CA ASP A 213 3.43 -18.77 -17.77
C ASP A 213 3.15 -20.21 -18.25
N TRP A 214 1.92 -20.70 -17.98
CA TRP A 214 1.43 -22.02 -18.44
C TRP A 214 0.17 -21.90 -19.28
#